data_a01ebc723492449036b2bfd5cf69989d
#
_entry.id   a01ebc723492449036b2bfd5cf69989d
#
_cell.length_a   1.000
_cell.length_b   1.000
_cell.length_c   1.000
_cell.angle_alpha   90.00
_cell.angle_beta   90.00
_cell.angle_gamma   90.00
#
_symmetry.space_group_name_H-M   'P 1'
#
loop_
_entity.id
_entity.type
_entity.pdbx_description
1 polymer ?
#
loop_
_entity_poly.entity_id
_entity_poly.type
_entity_poly.pdbx_seq_one_letter_code
_entity_poly.pdbx_strand_id
1 'polypeptide(L)'
;MADHVLVEKLFNYICGSGGFVEFSVLLRHDSPLGCRKSEVEVEIWLKNQRKFGLVRDREGNIAGVRVDFRKKLCLQYVSNGSCRKTGGFCQHWHICKKFIEGKCSTDDSCRLSHDFHKGANRKMLEELCLEKYSNGSLRKIIAWSLPHLCQWYLRGQCNSNKCSYIHVCYKEIQGLYCDCSLSHSLFDDRHNLAVLNLYGIKPTNLDFVCCSVLYLGEDPCSVYQNSSSHRA
;
A
#
# COMPACT_ATOMS: atom_id res chain seq x y z
N MET A 1 5.51 29.95 -0.95
CA MET A 1 5.99 29.51 -2.29
C MET A 1 7.10 28.46 -2.20
N ALA A 2 8.10 28.64 -1.34
CA ALA A 2 9.22 27.66 -1.22
C ALA A 2 8.79 26.23 -0.88
N ASP A 3 7.82 26.05 0.02
CA ASP A 3 7.34 24.72 0.45
C ASP A 3 6.65 23.94 -0.67
N HIS A 4 5.86 24.59 -1.53
CA HIS A 4 5.18 23.90 -2.62
C HIS A 4 6.17 23.33 -3.65
N VAL A 5 7.21 24.09 -4.00
CA VAL A 5 8.26 23.62 -4.92
C VAL A 5 9.01 22.43 -4.32
N LEU A 6 9.28 22.46 -3.02
CA LEU A 6 9.95 21.36 -2.32
C LEU A 6 9.06 20.11 -2.28
N VAL A 7 7.77 20.25 -2.00
CA VAL A 7 6.79 19.15 -2.03
C VAL A 7 6.75 18.49 -3.41
N GLU A 8 6.70 19.26 -4.50
CA GLU A 8 6.68 18.71 -5.85
C GLU A 8 8.01 18.03 -6.23
N LYS A 9 9.15 18.59 -5.85
CA LYS A 9 10.46 17.95 -6.06
C LYS A 9 10.54 16.61 -5.31
N LEU A 10 10.15 16.59 -4.04
CA LEU A 10 10.14 15.36 -3.24
C LEU A 10 9.15 14.33 -3.80
N PHE A 11 7.97 14.77 -4.22
CA PHE A 11 6.98 13.88 -4.84
C PHE A 11 7.53 13.20 -6.09
N ASN A 12 8.13 13.97 -7.00
CA ASN A 12 8.74 13.43 -8.21
C ASN A 12 9.92 12.49 -7.89
N TYR A 13 10.71 12.81 -6.87
CA TYR A 13 11.83 11.99 -6.42
C TYR A 13 11.34 10.63 -5.89
N ILE A 14 10.32 10.63 -5.01
CA ILE A 14 9.76 9.39 -4.45
C ILE A 14 9.05 8.57 -5.53
N CYS A 15 8.29 9.21 -6.44
CA CYS A 15 7.67 8.51 -7.57
C CYS A 15 8.73 7.91 -8.52
N GLY A 16 9.81 8.64 -8.81
CA GLY A 16 10.94 8.16 -9.61
C GLY A 16 11.64 6.95 -8.97
N SER A 17 11.63 6.86 -7.65
CA SER A 17 12.15 5.74 -6.85
C SER A 17 11.14 4.59 -6.68
N GLY A 18 9.99 4.63 -7.35
CA GLY A 18 8.97 3.58 -7.28
C GLY A 18 7.95 3.75 -6.16
N GLY A 19 7.78 4.95 -5.62
CA GLY A 19 6.73 5.30 -4.64
C GLY A 19 7.13 5.20 -3.17
N PHE A 20 8.36 4.76 -2.90
CA PHE A 20 8.93 4.69 -1.54
C PHE A 20 10.42 5.04 -1.59
N VAL A 21 10.89 5.72 -0.55
CA VAL A 21 12.31 6.01 -0.32
C VAL A 21 12.64 5.81 1.16
N GLU A 22 13.74 5.14 1.45
CA GLU A 22 14.25 4.99 2.80
C GLU A 22 14.53 6.35 3.44
N PHE A 23 14.24 6.47 4.73
CA PHE A 23 14.39 7.74 5.45
C PHE A 23 15.84 8.23 5.47
N SER A 24 16.78 7.31 5.65
CA SER A 24 18.23 7.59 5.59
C SER A 24 18.67 8.19 4.25
N VAL A 25 18.05 7.77 3.14
CA VAL A 25 18.33 8.30 1.80
C VAL A 25 17.83 9.74 1.67
N LEU A 26 16.67 10.06 2.26
CA LEU A 26 16.12 11.42 2.25
C LEU A 26 16.94 12.42 3.05
N LEU A 27 17.74 11.97 4.01
CA LEU A 27 18.62 12.81 4.83
C LEU A 27 19.97 13.07 4.16
N ARG A 28 20.28 12.41 3.04
CA ARG A 28 21.54 12.64 2.31
C ARG A 28 21.56 14.01 1.64
N HIS A 29 22.77 14.54 1.45
CA HIS A 29 23.02 15.86 0.88
C HIS A 29 22.44 16.04 -0.54
N ASP A 30 22.42 14.97 -1.32
CA ASP A 30 21.96 14.94 -2.70
C ASP A 30 20.44 14.72 -2.86
N SER A 31 19.73 14.54 -1.73
CA SER A 31 18.26 14.39 -1.74
C SER A 31 17.55 15.75 -1.86
N PRO A 32 16.26 15.77 -2.27
CA PRO A 32 15.47 17.00 -2.30
C PRO A 32 15.36 17.71 -0.95
N LEU A 33 15.42 16.96 0.16
CA LEU A 33 15.38 17.55 1.51
C LEU A 33 16.76 18.05 1.96
N GLY A 34 17.84 17.45 1.47
CA GLY A 34 19.22 17.83 1.76
C GLY A 34 19.55 17.80 3.25
N CYS A 35 20.77 18.21 3.61
CA CYS A 35 21.20 18.34 5.02
C CYS A 35 20.64 19.59 5.73
N ARG A 36 19.51 20.11 5.30
CA ARG A 36 18.97 21.39 5.79
C ARG A 36 18.16 21.28 7.06
N LYS A 37 17.79 20.07 7.48
CA LYS A 37 16.90 19.84 8.63
C LYS A 37 17.37 18.62 9.40
N SER A 38 17.21 18.66 10.72
CA SER A 38 17.36 17.48 11.56
C SER A 38 16.29 16.42 11.23
N GLU A 39 16.53 15.16 11.62
CA GLU A 39 15.54 14.07 11.43
C GLU A 39 14.17 14.44 11.99
N VAL A 40 14.14 15.06 13.18
CA VAL A 40 12.90 15.49 13.86
C VAL A 40 12.16 16.56 13.05
N GLU A 41 12.88 17.53 12.49
CA GLU A 41 12.27 18.58 11.66
C GLU A 41 11.72 18.01 10.36
N VAL A 42 12.44 17.06 9.73
CA VAL A 42 11.97 16.35 8.53
C VAL A 42 10.71 15.54 8.84
N GLU A 43 10.69 14.81 9.96
CA GLU A 43 9.51 14.05 10.39
C GLU A 43 8.29 14.96 10.59
N ILE A 44 8.47 16.07 11.33
CA ILE A 44 7.41 17.04 11.59
C ILE A 44 6.90 17.65 10.28
N TRP A 45 7.82 18.05 9.39
CA TRP A 45 7.46 18.62 8.10
C TRP A 45 6.67 17.64 7.23
N LEU A 46 7.13 16.38 7.13
CA LEU A 46 6.45 15.32 6.36
C LEU A 46 5.04 15.03 6.88
N LYS A 47 4.84 14.99 8.20
CA LYS A 47 3.52 14.78 8.81
C LYS A 47 2.50 15.85 8.42
N ASN A 48 2.96 17.06 8.12
CA ASN A 48 2.12 18.16 7.67
C ASN A 48 1.81 18.13 6.16
N GLN A 49 2.48 17.24 5.40
CA GLN A 49 2.28 17.12 3.95
C GLN A 49 1.29 15.98 3.63
N ARG A 50 0.14 16.33 2.99
CA ARG A 50 -0.90 15.34 2.64
C ARG A 50 -0.49 14.35 1.54
N LYS A 51 0.57 14.65 0.77
CA LYS A 51 1.05 13.81 -0.34
C LYS A 51 1.94 12.66 0.11
N PHE A 52 2.34 12.61 1.39
CA PHE A 52 3.29 11.64 1.91
C PHE A 52 2.77 10.90 3.13
N GLY A 53 3.21 9.66 3.29
CA GLY A 53 2.98 8.85 4.48
C GLY A 53 4.30 8.33 5.03
N LEU A 54 4.49 8.41 6.34
CA LEU A 54 5.64 7.81 7.01
C LEU A 54 5.39 6.30 7.14
N VAL A 55 6.41 5.51 6.82
CA VAL A 55 6.44 4.07 7.04
C VAL A 55 7.35 3.77 8.23
N ARG A 56 6.84 3.02 9.21
CA ARG A 56 7.60 2.60 10.39
C ARG A 56 7.88 1.11 10.36
N ASP A 57 9.05 0.74 10.83
CA ASP A 57 9.45 -0.65 11.02
C ASP A 57 8.76 -1.28 12.25
N ARG A 58 9.12 -2.52 12.55
CA ARG A 58 8.59 -3.26 13.70
C ARG A 58 9.06 -2.69 15.05
N GLU A 59 10.16 -1.98 15.11
CA GLU A 59 10.67 -1.26 16.29
C GLU A 59 9.97 0.09 16.47
N GLY A 60 9.28 0.59 15.45
CA GLY A 60 8.58 1.89 15.42
C GLY A 60 9.45 3.04 14.92
N ASN A 61 10.67 2.75 14.44
CA ASN A 61 11.53 3.75 13.81
C ASN A 61 11.02 4.11 12.42
N ILE A 62 11.33 5.30 11.93
CA ILE A 62 10.95 5.68 10.56
C ILE A 62 11.84 4.93 9.58
N ALA A 63 11.27 3.94 8.89
CA ALA A 63 11.95 3.20 7.84
C ALA A 63 12.04 4.00 6.53
N GLY A 64 11.00 4.79 6.21
CA GLY A 64 10.98 5.58 4.99
C GLY A 64 9.73 6.41 4.80
N VAL A 65 9.62 6.97 3.61
CA VAL A 65 8.52 7.82 3.17
C VAL A 65 7.92 7.26 1.90
N ARG A 66 6.60 7.14 1.86
CA ARG A 66 5.83 6.73 0.70
C ARG A 66 4.99 7.88 0.15
N VAL A 67 4.58 7.77 -1.10
CA VAL A 67 3.51 8.62 -1.64
C VAL A 67 2.15 8.23 -1.05
N ASP A 68 1.27 9.21 -0.85
CA ASP A 68 -0.09 9.00 -0.36
C ASP A 68 -1.11 9.67 -1.29
N PHE A 69 -1.77 8.89 -2.11
CA PHE A 69 -2.81 9.39 -3.03
C PHE A 69 -4.20 9.37 -2.40
N ARG A 70 -4.37 8.69 -1.26
CA ARG A 70 -5.69 8.43 -0.66
C ARG A 70 -6.69 7.77 -1.63
N LYS A 71 -6.18 7.14 -2.68
CA LYS A 71 -6.94 6.36 -3.66
C LYS A 71 -6.83 4.87 -3.31
N LYS A 72 -7.86 4.09 -3.60
CA LYS A 72 -7.99 2.68 -3.24
C LYS A 72 -8.30 1.85 -4.46
N LEU A 73 -8.30 0.52 -4.35
CA LEU A 73 -8.86 -0.34 -5.39
C LEU A 73 -10.39 -0.24 -5.39
N CYS A 74 -10.99 -0.27 -6.56
CA CYS A 74 -12.44 -0.29 -6.71
C CYS A 74 -12.97 -1.71 -6.46
N LEU A 75 -13.70 -1.92 -5.36
CA LEU A 75 -14.27 -3.22 -5.03
C LEU A 75 -15.13 -3.78 -6.15
N GLN A 76 -16.04 -2.98 -6.72
CA GLN A 76 -16.90 -3.44 -7.83
C GLN A 76 -16.09 -3.90 -9.03
N TYR A 77 -15.02 -3.16 -9.37
CA TYR A 77 -14.17 -3.53 -10.50
C TYR A 77 -13.36 -4.81 -10.20
N VAL A 78 -12.75 -4.91 -9.03
CA VAL A 78 -11.95 -6.07 -8.65
C VAL A 78 -12.80 -7.33 -8.57
N SER A 79 -14.05 -7.24 -8.08
CA SER A 79 -14.96 -8.38 -7.93
C SER A 79 -15.62 -8.77 -9.26
N ASN A 80 -16.07 -7.79 -10.07
CA ASN A 80 -16.97 -8.04 -11.20
C ASN A 80 -16.34 -7.73 -12.57
N GLY A 81 -15.14 -7.18 -12.63
CA GLY A 81 -14.50 -6.72 -13.88
C GLY A 81 -15.08 -5.43 -14.44
N SER A 82 -16.09 -4.86 -13.79
CA SER A 82 -16.77 -3.63 -14.21
C SER A 82 -17.16 -2.78 -13.01
N CYS A 83 -17.31 -1.48 -13.23
CA CYS A 83 -17.78 -0.54 -12.21
C CYS A 83 -18.99 0.22 -12.75
N ARG A 84 -20.10 0.13 -12.03
CA ARG A 84 -21.38 0.76 -12.41
C ARG A 84 -21.57 2.16 -11.81
N LYS A 85 -20.50 2.86 -11.45
CA LYS A 85 -20.65 4.19 -10.88
C LYS A 85 -21.22 5.14 -11.91
N THR A 86 -22.50 5.46 -11.78
CA THR A 86 -23.25 6.40 -12.63
C THR A 86 -23.03 7.82 -12.13
N GLY A 87 -22.91 8.81 -13.02
CA GLY A 87 -22.84 10.23 -12.69
C GLY A 87 -21.44 10.79 -12.44
N GLY A 88 -20.39 10.11 -12.87
CA GLY A 88 -19.01 10.57 -12.77
C GLY A 88 -18.00 9.43 -12.88
N PHE A 89 -16.69 9.74 -13.03
CA PHE A 89 -15.73 8.67 -13.02
C PHE A 89 -15.43 8.16 -11.60
N CYS A 90 -15.08 6.88 -11.49
CA CYS A 90 -14.77 6.26 -10.20
C CYS A 90 -13.43 6.81 -9.67
N GLN A 91 -13.44 7.27 -8.42
CA GLN A 91 -12.27 7.80 -7.72
C GLN A 91 -11.32 6.71 -7.18
N HIS A 92 -11.47 5.45 -7.64
CA HIS A 92 -10.70 4.30 -7.22
C HIS A 92 -10.05 3.62 -8.42
N TRP A 93 -8.91 2.94 -8.18
CA TRP A 93 -8.18 2.24 -9.23
C TRP A 93 -8.96 1.06 -9.80
N HIS A 94 -9.12 1.01 -11.11
CA HIS A 94 -9.68 -0.10 -11.89
C HIS A 94 -8.54 -0.96 -12.42
N ILE A 95 -7.87 -1.68 -11.54
CA ILE A 95 -6.69 -2.49 -11.86
C ILE A 95 -6.75 -3.83 -11.11
N CYS A 96 -6.12 -4.85 -11.65
CA CYS A 96 -6.02 -6.16 -11.02
C CYS A 96 -5.18 -6.08 -9.74
N LYS A 97 -5.75 -6.51 -8.60
CA LYS A 97 -5.03 -6.57 -7.32
C LYS A 97 -3.79 -7.48 -7.42
N LYS A 98 -3.96 -8.69 -8.01
CA LYS A 98 -2.86 -9.64 -8.20
C LYS A 98 -1.74 -9.08 -9.08
N PHE A 99 -2.08 -8.23 -10.06
CA PHE A 99 -1.08 -7.54 -10.86
C PHE A 99 -0.25 -6.57 -10.02
N ILE A 100 -0.89 -5.76 -9.14
CA ILE A 100 -0.17 -4.88 -8.23
C ILE A 100 0.74 -5.68 -7.30
N GLU A 101 0.27 -6.81 -6.77
CA GLU A 101 1.03 -7.71 -5.91
C GLU A 101 2.16 -8.48 -6.65
N GLY A 102 2.20 -8.42 -7.98
CA GLY A 102 3.16 -9.18 -8.80
C GLY A 102 2.84 -10.68 -8.90
N LYS A 103 1.58 -11.06 -8.63
CA LYS A 103 1.12 -12.46 -8.57
C LYS A 103 0.14 -12.84 -9.69
N CYS A 104 -0.15 -11.93 -10.61
CA CYS A 104 -0.99 -12.27 -11.76
C CYS A 104 -0.13 -12.90 -12.84
N SER A 105 -0.35 -14.19 -13.08
CA SER A 105 0.40 -15.00 -14.07
C SER A 105 -0.17 -14.92 -15.49
N THR A 106 -1.28 -14.21 -15.69
CA THR A 106 -2.05 -14.23 -16.93
C THR A 106 -2.24 -12.82 -17.47
N ASP A 107 -1.18 -12.26 -18.10
CA ASP A 107 -1.23 -10.87 -18.59
C ASP A 107 -2.32 -10.69 -19.66
N ASP A 108 -2.45 -11.64 -20.61
CA ASP A 108 -3.41 -11.52 -21.73
C ASP A 108 -4.79 -12.13 -21.46
N SER A 109 -4.94 -13.03 -20.48
CA SER A 109 -6.20 -13.71 -20.16
C SER A 109 -6.87 -13.19 -18.88
N CYS A 110 -6.26 -12.25 -18.17
CA CYS A 110 -6.85 -11.65 -17.01
C CYS A 110 -8.03 -10.75 -17.39
N ARG A 111 -9.24 -11.03 -16.83
CA ARG A 111 -10.44 -10.20 -17.07
C ARG A 111 -10.30 -8.77 -16.53
N LEU A 112 -9.32 -8.50 -15.64
CA LEU A 112 -9.06 -7.20 -15.05
C LEU A 112 -7.90 -6.52 -15.76
N SER A 113 -7.95 -5.20 -15.91
CA SER A 113 -6.88 -4.44 -16.55
C SER A 113 -5.56 -4.52 -15.79
N HIS A 114 -4.46 -4.61 -16.55
CA HIS A 114 -3.08 -4.39 -16.08
C HIS A 114 -2.52 -3.07 -16.60
N ASP A 115 -3.35 -2.26 -17.28
CA ASP A 115 -2.95 -1.03 -17.91
C ASP A 115 -3.55 0.18 -17.15
N PHE A 116 -2.69 0.96 -16.52
CA PHE A 116 -3.07 2.18 -15.82
C PHE A 116 -3.41 3.34 -16.76
N HIS A 117 -2.99 3.30 -18.01
CA HIS A 117 -3.24 4.37 -18.99
C HIS A 117 -4.59 4.24 -19.70
N LYS A 118 -5.41 3.24 -19.35
CA LYS A 118 -6.72 3.00 -19.94
C LYS A 118 -7.88 3.32 -19.01
N GLY A 119 -9.02 3.65 -19.62
CA GLY A 119 -10.30 3.82 -18.94
C GLY A 119 -10.29 4.87 -17.82
N ALA A 120 -10.91 4.53 -16.67
CA ALA A 120 -11.01 5.42 -15.52
C ALA A 120 -9.65 5.72 -14.87
N ASN A 121 -8.68 4.81 -14.99
CA ASN A 121 -7.35 5.01 -14.42
C ASN A 121 -6.61 6.18 -15.06
N ARG A 122 -6.75 6.38 -16.38
CA ARG A 122 -6.10 7.49 -17.10
C ARG A 122 -6.42 8.85 -16.49
N LYS A 123 -7.70 9.11 -16.19
CA LYS A 123 -8.12 10.36 -15.55
C LYS A 123 -7.49 10.54 -14.17
N MET A 124 -7.34 9.46 -13.40
CA MET A 124 -6.65 9.53 -12.12
C MET A 124 -5.16 9.80 -12.27
N LEU A 125 -4.50 9.24 -13.29
CA LEU A 125 -3.10 9.56 -13.57
C LEU A 125 -2.93 11.05 -13.90
N GLU A 126 -3.82 11.62 -14.73
CA GLU A 126 -3.85 13.03 -15.07
C GLU A 126 -4.02 13.92 -13.82
N GLU A 127 -4.99 13.61 -12.94
CA GLU A 127 -5.19 14.30 -11.67
C GLU A 127 -3.98 14.24 -10.72
N LEU A 128 -3.22 13.15 -10.77
CA LEU A 128 -2.07 12.91 -9.90
C LEU A 128 -0.73 13.27 -10.55
N CYS A 129 -0.72 13.74 -11.80
CA CYS A 129 0.47 14.03 -12.60
C CYS A 129 1.42 12.82 -12.73
N LEU A 130 0.86 11.63 -12.97
CA LEU A 130 1.58 10.37 -13.05
C LEU A 130 1.64 9.76 -14.47
N GLU A 131 1.10 10.42 -15.50
CA GLU A 131 0.97 9.89 -16.87
C GLU A 131 2.32 9.56 -17.52
N LYS A 132 3.38 10.19 -17.05
CA LYS A 132 4.76 9.98 -17.55
C LYS A 132 5.38 8.66 -17.15
N TYR A 133 4.81 7.96 -16.15
CA TYR A 133 5.36 6.71 -15.65
C TYR A 133 4.82 5.51 -16.41
N SER A 134 5.68 4.52 -16.69
CA SER A 134 5.28 3.25 -17.29
C SER A 134 4.36 2.44 -16.37
N ASN A 135 3.61 1.48 -16.93
CA ASN A 135 2.77 0.56 -16.14
C ASN A 135 3.57 -0.18 -15.04
N GLY A 136 4.82 -0.58 -15.31
CA GLY A 136 5.70 -1.22 -14.34
C GLY A 136 6.10 -0.29 -13.19
N SER A 137 6.38 0.98 -13.48
CA SER A 137 6.65 2.01 -12.45
C SER A 137 5.39 2.33 -11.66
N LEU A 138 4.25 2.54 -12.33
CA LEU A 138 2.97 2.81 -11.71
C LEU A 138 2.54 1.68 -10.76
N ARG A 139 2.78 0.43 -11.14
CA ARG A 139 2.52 -0.72 -10.26
C ARG A 139 3.21 -0.56 -8.90
N LYS A 140 4.50 -0.23 -8.89
CA LYS A 140 5.28 -0.03 -7.65
C LYS A 140 4.78 1.18 -6.86
N ILE A 141 4.59 2.32 -7.54
CA ILE A 141 4.13 3.57 -6.94
C ILE A 141 2.77 3.37 -6.26
N ILE A 142 1.82 2.74 -6.96
CA ILE A 142 0.48 2.50 -6.45
C ILE A 142 0.48 1.46 -5.33
N ALA A 143 1.32 0.43 -5.42
CA ALA A 143 1.48 -0.53 -4.33
C ALA A 143 1.82 0.20 -3.02
N TRP A 144 2.81 1.07 -2.99
CA TRP A 144 3.20 1.80 -1.79
C TRP A 144 2.12 2.76 -1.26
N SER A 145 1.19 3.20 -2.11
CA SER A 145 0.05 4.05 -1.69
C SER A 145 -1.10 3.27 -1.05
N LEU A 146 -1.04 1.95 -1.00
CA LEU A 146 -2.03 1.06 -0.39
C LEU A 146 -1.48 0.42 0.89
N PRO A 147 -2.33 0.01 1.86
CA PRO A 147 -1.87 -0.71 3.04
C PRO A 147 -1.37 -2.12 2.70
N HIS A 148 -0.36 -2.58 3.42
CA HIS A 148 0.23 -3.91 3.26
C HIS A 148 0.07 -4.75 4.52
N LEU A 149 0.00 -6.08 4.35
CA LEU A 149 0.17 -7.02 5.45
C LEU A 149 1.61 -7.00 5.97
N CYS A 150 1.76 -7.10 7.27
CA CYS A 150 3.05 -7.21 7.93
C CYS A 150 3.63 -8.62 7.76
N GLN A 151 4.69 -8.75 6.98
CA GLN A 151 5.37 -10.04 6.78
C GLN A 151 5.97 -10.61 8.09
N TRP A 152 6.44 -9.73 8.98
CA TRP A 152 6.95 -10.14 10.29
C TRP A 152 5.83 -10.65 11.20
N TYR A 153 4.65 -10.02 11.18
CA TYR A 153 3.48 -10.51 11.92
C TYR A 153 3.05 -11.89 11.43
N LEU A 154 2.99 -12.09 10.12
CA LEU A 154 2.64 -13.38 9.52
C LEU A 154 3.62 -14.50 9.89
N ARG A 155 4.84 -14.16 10.31
CA ARG A 155 5.85 -15.10 10.85
C ARG A 155 5.88 -15.16 12.38
N GLY A 156 4.94 -14.54 13.07
CA GLY A 156 4.91 -14.45 14.53
C GLY A 156 6.03 -13.60 15.14
N GLN A 157 6.63 -12.68 14.38
CA GLN A 157 7.81 -11.91 14.76
C GLN A 157 7.56 -10.39 14.91
N CYS A 158 6.32 -9.94 14.86
CA CYS A 158 5.96 -8.53 15.06
C CYS A 158 4.75 -8.41 15.97
N ASN A 159 4.94 -7.79 17.13
CA ASN A 159 3.89 -7.45 18.09
C ASN A 159 3.81 -5.93 18.34
N SER A 160 4.50 -5.12 17.51
CA SER A 160 4.59 -3.68 17.70
C SER A 160 3.29 -2.98 17.28
N ASN A 161 2.74 -2.16 18.15
CA ASN A 161 1.63 -1.27 17.85
C ASN A 161 2.05 0.01 17.08
N LYS A 162 3.35 0.19 16.82
CA LYS A 162 3.91 1.30 16.04
C LYS A 162 4.23 0.92 14.59
N CYS A 163 4.17 -0.38 14.26
CA CYS A 163 4.37 -0.88 12.91
C CYS A 163 3.36 -0.26 11.93
N SER A 164 3.81 0.11 10.73
CA SER A 164 2.93 0.72 9.70
C SER A 164 2.19 -0.29 8.83
N TYR A 165 2.21 -1.57 9.18
CA TYR A 165 1.62 -2.66 8.40
C TYR A 165 0.47 -3.34 9.15
N ILE A 166 -0.47 -3.92 8.42
CA ILE A 166 -1.65 -4.62 8.95
C ILE A 166 -1.24 -5.96 9.59
N HIS A 167 -1.74 -6.23 10.78
CA HIS A 167 -1.54 -7.44 11.57
C HIS A 167 -2.79 -8.32 11.55
N VAL A 168 -2.97 -9.11 10.51
CA VAL A 168 -4.07 -10.06 10.36
C VAL A 168 -3.62 -11.25 9.50
N CYS A 169 -4.27 -12.38 9.65
CA CYS A 169 -4.00 -13.56 8.84
C CYS A 169 -4.22 -13.25 7.34
N TYR A 170 -3.32 -13.74 6.49
CA TYR A 170 -3.42 -13.55 5.04
C TYR A 170 -4.71 -14.15 4.45
N LYS A 171 -5.15 -15.31 4.96
CA LYS A 171 -6.39 -15.96 4.49
C LYS A 171 -7.63 -15.15 4.81
N GLU A 172 -7.64 -14.41 5.93
CA GLU A 172 -8.73 -13.45 6.24
C GLU A 172 -8.88 -12.40 5.14
N ILE A 173 -7.77 -11.81 4.66
CA ILE A 173 -7.79 -10.84 3.55
C ILE A 173 -8.27 -11.47 2.23
N GLN A 174 -8.14 -12.78 2.08
CA GLN A 174 -8.63 -13.51 0.93
C GLN A 174 -10.09 -14.01 1.06
N GLY A 175 -10.72 -13.84 2.22
CA GLY A 175 -12.02 -14.42 2.53
C GLY A 175 -12.00 -15.93 2.63
N LEU A 176 -10.86 -16.53 3.00
CA LEU A 176 -10.66 -17.96 3.13
C LEU A 176 -10.63 -18.37 4.61
N TYR A 177 -11.23 -19.52 4.91
CA TYR A 177 -11.17 -20.09 6.27
C TYR A 177 -9.73 -20.47 6.65
N CYS A 178 -9.38 -20.21 7.91
CA CYS A 178 -8.10 -20.56 8.50
C CYS A 178 -8.24 -20.72 10.01
N ASP A 179 -7.62 -21.74 10.56
CA ASP A 179 -7.55 -22.07 12.00
C ASP A 179 -6.17 -21.75 12.63
N CYS A 180 -5.34 -20.94 11.97
CA CYS A 180 -4.03 -20.56 12.48
C CYS A 180 -4.14 -19.65 13.71
N SER A 181 -3.05 -19.52 14.49
CA SER A 181 -2.98 -18.73 15.72
C SER A 181 -2.91 -17.20 15.49
N LEU A 182 -2.85 -16.74 14.24
CA LEU A 182 -2.86 -15.31 13.93
C LEU A 182 -4.26 -14.71 14.09
N SER A 183 -4.36 -13.41 14.35
CA SER A 183 -5.66 -12.73 14.38
C SER A 183 -6.38 -12.86 13.04
N HIS A 184 -7.70 -13.15 13.12
CA HIS A 184 -8.63 -13.17 12.00
C HIS A 184 -9.64 -12.00 12.10
N SER A 185 -9.35 -11.01 12.96
CA SER A 185 -10.18 -9.83 13.12
C SER A 185 -9.42 -8.58 12.66
N LEU A 186 -9.82 -8.07 11.49
CA LEU A 186 -9.22 -6.86 10.94
C LEU A 186 -9.68 -5.59 11.68
N PHE A 187 -10.92 -5.55 12.14
CA PHE A 187 -11.55 -4.35 12.68
C PHE A 187 -11.59 -4.25 14.21
N ASP A 188 -11.38 -5.35 14.93
CA ASP A 188 -11.37 -5.34 16.41
C ASP A 188 -9.98 -4.99 16.97
N ASP A 189 -8.96 -5.00 16.12
CA ASP A 189 -7.60 -4.66 16.51
C ASP A 189 -7.33 -3.16 16.32
N ARG A 190 -7.05 -2.46 17.44
CA ARG A 190 -6.73 -1.02 17.44
C ARG A 190 -5.54 -0.67 16.58
N HIS A 191 -4.54 -1.55 16.49
CA HIS A 191 -3.38 -1.37 15.61
C HIS A 191 -3.81 -1.34 14.14
N ASN A 192 -4.60 -2.32 13.70
CA ASN A 192 -5.11 -2.38 12.33
C ASN A 192 -5.96 -1.16 11.98
N LEU A 193 -6.83 -0.72 12.89
CA LEU A 193 -7.62 0.50 12.70
C LEU A 193 -6.74 1.75 12.55
N ALA A 194 -5.69 1.87 13.36
CA ALA A 194 -4.73 2.97 13.25
C ALA A 194 -3.99 2.95 11.90
N VAL A 195 -3.54 1.77 11.45
CA VAL A 195 -2.89 1.62 10.13
C VAL A 195 -3.85 1.97 9.00
N LEU A 196 -5.09 1.47 9.01
CA LEU A 196 -6.10 1.80 7.99
C LEU A 196 -6.35 3.31 7.92
N ASN A 197 -6.40 3.98 9.07
CA ASN A 197 -6.57 5.44 9.14
C ASN A 197 -5.40 6.20 8.51
N LEU A 198 -4.15 5.72 8.64
CA LEU A 198 -2.99 6.31 7.95
C LEU A 198 -3.16 6.34 6.42
N TYR A 199 -3.91 5.39 5.87
CA TYR A 199 -4.24 5.30 4.44
C TYR A 199 -5.60 5.95 4.10
N GLY A 200 -6.27 6.58 5.07
CA GLY A 200 -7.60 7.18 4.87
C GLY A 200 -8.70 6.15 4.57
N ILE A 201 -8.56 4.92 5.08
CA ILE A 201 -9.54 3.84 4.92
C ILE A 201 -10.43 3.79 6.15
N LYS A 202 -11.74 3.99 5.96
CA LYS A 202 -12.74 3.80 7.02
C LYS A 202 -13.13 2.33 7.12
N PRO A 203 -13.21 1.74 8.34
CA PRO A 203 -13.56 0.34 8.54
C PRO A 203 -15.08 0.11 8.44
N THR A 204 -15.68 0.43 7.28
CA THR A 204 -17.13 0.36 7.07
C THR A 204 -17.60 -0.90 6.35
N ASN A 205 -16.72 -1.53 5.58
CA ASN A 205 -17.02 -2.74 4.82
C ASN A 205 -15.75 -3.57 4.66
N LEU A 206 -15.79 -4.82 5.15
CA LEU A 206 -14.64 -5.72 5.17
C LEU A 206 -14.12 -6.01 3.74
N ASP A 207 -15.00 -6.32 2.80
CA ASP A 207 -14.61 -6.65 1.41
C ASP A 207 -13.90 -5.47 0.76
N PHE A 208 -14.38 -4.24 1.01
CA PHE A 208 -13.76 -3.03 0.49
C PHE A 208 -12.35 -2.81 1.05
N VAL A 209 -12.16 -3.07 2.35
CA VAL A 209 -10.85 -2.96 2.99
C VAL A 209 -9.93 -4.07 2.50
N CYS A 210 -10.39 -5.33 2.52
CA CYS A 210 -9.63 -6.49 2.05
C CYS A 210 -9.19 -6.37 0.59
N CYS A 211 -10.03 -5.79 -0.27
CA CYS A 211 -9.68 -5.55 -1.67
C CYS A 211 -8.48 -4.59 -1.79
N SER A 212 -8.29 -3.65 -0.85
CA SER A 212 -7.24 -2.64 -0.89
C SER A 212 -5.98 -3.01 -0.08
N VAL A 213 -6.04 -4.00 0.80
CA VAL A 213 -4.86 -4.48 1.55
C VAL A 213 -4.05 -5.43 0.68
N LEU A 214 -2.76 -5.13 0.51
CA LEU A 214 -1.84 -5.90 -0.34
C LEU A 214 -0.99 -6.86 0.48
N TYR A 215 -0.62 -7.96 -0.16
CA TYR A 215 0.41 -8.87 0.34
C TYR A 215 1.49 -9.07 -0.72
N LEU A 216 2.67 -8.52 -0.49
CA LEU A 216 3.80 -8.52 -1.43
C LEU A 216 4.79 -9.69 -1.21
N GLY A 217 4.53 -10.57 -0.25
CA GLY A 217 5.34 -11.76 0.04
C GLY A 217 4.83 -13.04 -0.60
N GLU A 218 5.55 -14.14 -0.40
CA GLU A 218 5.08 -15.50 -0.69
C GLU A 218 4.01 -15.92 0.34
N ASP A 219 3.14 -16.89 -0.02
CA ASP A 219 2.07 -17.34 0.87
C ASP A 219 2.64 -17.91 2.20
N PRO A 220 2.48 -17.20 3.34
CA PRO A 220 3.07 -17.66 4.60
C PRO A 220 2.38 -18.89 5.16
N CYS A 221 1.12 -19.15 4.76
CA CYS A 221 0.38 -20.30 5.26
C CYS A 221 0.84 -21.63 4.64
N SER A 222 1.53 -21.60 3.49
CA SER A 222 2.11 -22.81 2.89
C SER A 222 3.28 -23.36 3.71
N VAL A 223 3.98 -22.51 4.47
CA VAL A 223 5.12 -22.89 5.31
C VAL A 223 4.68 -23.66 6.56
N TYR A 224 3.48 -23.35 7.10
CA TYR A 224 2.99 -24.00 8.33
C TYR A 224 2.32 -25.36 8.09
N GLN A 225 1.84 -25.65 6.90
CA GLN A 225 1.24 -26.95 6.58
C GLN A 225 2.29 -28.08 6.50
N ASN A 226 3.55 -27.76 6.19
CA ASN A 226 4.63 -28.75 6.12
C ASN A 226 5.25 -29.09 7.47
N SER A 227 5.00 -28.31 8.54
CA SER A 227 5.55 -28.56 9.88
C SER A 227 4.65 -29.44 10.76
N SER A 228 3.37 -29.64 10.41
CA SER A 228 2.45 -30.50 11.15
C SER A 228 2.43 -31.97 10.70
N SER A 229 3.07 -32.30 9.58
CA SER A 229 3.13 -33.67 9.06
C SER A 229 4.29 -34.54 9.64
N HIS A 230 5.10 -34.00 10.57
CA HIS A 230 6.20 -34.72 11.23
C HIS A 230 5.95 -35.02 12.71
N ARG A 231 4.69 -35.05 13.18
CA ARG A 231 4.33 -35.60 14.49
C ARG A 231 3.28 -36.70 14.28
N ALA A 232 3.73 -37.84 13.87
CA ALA A 232 3.06 -39.12 14.01
C ALA A 232 4.07 -40.14 14.58
#